data_51e898bee45db1f5c773b3d6e21b3ee3
#
_entry.id   51e898bee45db1f5c773b3d6e21b3ee3
#
_cell.length_a   1.000
_cell.length_b   1.000
_cell.length_c   1.000
_cell.angle_alpha   90.00
_cell.angle_beta   90.00
_cell.angle_gamma   90.00
#
_symmetry.space_group_name_H-M   'P 1'
#
loop_
_entity.id
_entity.type
_entity.pdbx_description
1 polymer ?
#
loop_
_entity_poly.entity_id
_entity_poly.type
_entity_poly.pdbx_seq_one_letter_code
_entity_poly.pdbx_strand_id
1 'polypeptide(L)'
;MKLSLCINSTDESEDSDSTSPDYPDINRIAGILEHELETIYPESKNYEHAEISITFVKPEEIRTLNHEYRNVDEPTDVLSFPMEFEENMPVLMLGDIVICPEEVARLHPELESQEAMMLMTAHSFLHLLGYDHDTPEHEREMWELQDSIKAKLLEALR
;
A
#
# COMPACT_ATOMS: atom_id res chain seq x y z
N MET A 1 -11.66 14.52 -7.08
CA MET A 1 -10.44 13.69 -7.33
C MET A 1 -10.82 12.23 -7.32
N LYS A 2 -10.21 11.45 -8.17
CA LYS A 2 -10.41 10.00 -8.22
C LYS A 2 -9.08 9.28 -8.01
N LEU A 3 -9.04 8.29 -7.12
CA LEU A 3 -7.84 7.51 -6.87
C LEU A 3 -7.93 6.18 -7.62
N SER A 4 -6.86 5.84 -8.33
CA SER A 4 -6.72 4.56 -9.02
C SER A 4 -5.56 3.76 -8.43
N LEU A 5 -5.76 2.45 -8.33
CA LEU A 5 -4.70 1.51 -7.97
C LEU A 5 -4.25 0.80 -9.24
N CYS A 6 -2.95 0.86 -9.51
CA CYS A 6 -2.36 0.14 -10.62
C CYS A 6 -1.69 -1.11 -10.07
N ILE A 7 -2.28 -2.26 -10.32
CA ILE A 7 -1.83 -3.54 -9.76
C ILE A 7 -0.97 -4.27 -10.78
N ASN A 8 0.23 -4.66 -10.36
CA ASN A 8 1.18 -5.39 -11.19
C ASN A 8 1.68 -6.63 -10.46
N SER A 9 2.12 -7.63 -11.22
CA SER A 9 2.79 -8.80 -10.69
C SER A 9 3.99 -9.13 -11.57
N THR A 10 5.11 -9.50 -10.95
CA THR A 10 6.30 -9.93 -11.66
C THR A 10 6.26 -11.42 -11.97
N ASP A 11 5.24 -12.14 -11.50
CA ASP A 11 5.09 -13.57 -11.78
C ASP A 11 4.45 -13.76 -13.17
N GLU A 12 5.30 -14.06 -14.16
CA GLU A 12 4.90 -14.26 -15.54
C GLU A 12 4.09 -15.55 -15.77
N SER A 13 4.04 -16.45 -14.78
CA SER A 13 3.32 -17.71 -14.90
C SER A 13 1.82 -17.57 -14.64
N GLU A 14 1.39 -16.44 -14.12
CA GLU A 14 -0.02 -16.18 -13.88
C GLU A 14 -0.63 -15.47 -15.08
N ASP A 15 -1.83 -15.93 -15.45
CA ASP A 15 -2.62 -15.27 -16.47
C ASP A 15 -2.82 -13.80 -16.08
N SER A 16 -2.89 -12.94 -17.08
CA SER A 16 -3.02 -11.52 -16.98
C SER A 16 -4.27 -11.01 -16.26
N ASP A 17 -4.93 -11.88 -15.50
CA ASP A 17 -6.05 -11.51 -14.68
C ASP A 17 -5.53 -10.75 -13.45
N SER A 18 -5.76 -9.46 -13.41
CA SER A 18 -5.24 -8.55 -12.39
C SER A 18 -5.85 -8.76 -11.00
N THR A 19 -6.75 -9.73 -10.84
CA THR A 19 -7.38 -10.00 -9.55
C THR A 19 -6.62 -11.07 -8.80
N SER A 20 -5.93 -10.66 -7.73
CA SER A 20 -5.41 -11.58 -6.73
C SER A 20 -6.56 -11.98 -5.80
N PRO A 21 -6.63 -13.23 -5.31
CA PRO A 21 -7.60 -13.61 -4.27
C PRO A 21 -7.52 -12.72 -3.02
N ASP A 22 -6.36 -12.15 -2.75
CA ASP A 22 -6.14 -11.28 -1.61
C ASP A 22 -6.56 -9.83 -1.86
N TYR A 23 -6.84 -9.48 -3.12
CA TYR A 23 -7.35 -8.19 -3.56
C TYR A 23 -8.58 -8.38 -4.42
N PRO A 24 -9.68 -8.89 -3.85
CA PRO A 24 -10.85 -9.28 -4.65
C PRO A 24 -11.64 -8.11 -5.22
N ASP A 25 -11.52 -6.92 -4.65
CA ASP A 25 -12.30 -5.77 -5.09
C ASP A 25 -11.45 -4.49 -5.06
N ILE A 26 -10.64 -4.34 -6.10
CA ILE A 26 -9.71 -3.21 -6.24
C ILE A 26 -10.44 -1.87 -6.21
N ASN A 27 -11.61 -1.80 -6.83
CA ASN A 27 -12.37 -0.54 -6.89
C ASN A 27 -12.88 -0.10 -5.53
N ARG A 28 -13.29 -1.03 -4.67
CA ARG A 28 -13.70 -0.70 -3.30
C ARG A 28 -12.53 -0.29 -2.45
N ILE A 29 -11.40 -0.98 -2.59
CA ILE A 29 -10.17 -0.63 -1.88
C ILE A 29 -9.76 0.79 -2.29
N ALA A 30 -9.75 1.09 -3.59
CA ALA A 30 -9.42 2.41 -4.10
C ALA A 30 -10.36 3.49 -3.56
N GLY A 31 -11.65 3.20 -3.50
CA GLY A 31 -12.64 4.15 -2.97
C GLY A 31 -12.43 4.48 -1.49
N ILE A 32 -12.09 3.49 -0.68
CA ILE A 32 -11.76 3.70 0.74
C ILE A 32 -10.52 4.57 0.87
N LEU A 33 -9.45 4.24 0.13
CA LEU A 33 -8.21 5.01 0.18
C LEU A 33 -8.39 6.44 -0.34
N GLU A 34 -9.22 6.63 -1.36
CA GLU A 34 -9.57 7.95 -1.87
C GLU A 34 -10.20 8.81 -0.79
N HIS A 35 -11.17 8.28 -0.07
CA HIS A 35 -11.83 8.98 1.03
C HIS A 35 -10.84 9.33 2.14
N GLU A 36 -9.98 8.40 2.51
CA GLU A 36 -8.95 8.63 3.53
C GLU A 36 -7.93 9.68 3.07
N LEU A 37 -7.54 9.64 1.79
CA LEU A 37 -6.62 10.61 1.21
C LEU A 37 -7.20 12.02 1.32
N GLU A 38 -8.46 12.19 0.94
CA GLU A 38 -9.12 13.50 1.00
C GLU A 38 -9.28 14.01 2.44
N THR A 39 -9.43 13.11 3.39
CA THR A 39 -9.53 13.45 4.81
C THR A 39 -8.18 13.86 5.39
N ILE A 40 -7.13 13.10 5.10
CA ILE A 40 -5.78 13.32 5.64
C ILE A 40 -5.09 14.48 4.91
N TYR A 41 -5.27 14.55 3.59
CA TYR A 41 -4.64 15.55 2.73
C TYR A 41 -5.70 16.23 1.88
N PRO A 42 -6.42 17.23 2.44
CA PRO A 42 -7.52 17.90 1.73
C PRO A 42 -7.10 18.56 0.42
N GLU A 43 -5.85 19.00 0.30
CA GLU A 43 -5.30 19.60 -0.91
C GLU A 43 -5.28 18.61 -2.08
N SER A 44 -5.42 17.32 -1.81
CA SER A 44 -5.51 16.30 -2.85
C SER A 44 -6.68 16.54 -3.79
N LYS A 45 -7.72 17.19 -3.30
CA LYS A 45 -8.91 17.54 -4.10
C LYS A 45 -8.60 18.50 -5.25
N ASN A 46 -7.46 19.20 -5.21
CA ASN A 46 -7.02 20.09 -6.28
C ASN A 46 -6.48 19.34 -7.49
N TYR A 47 -6.21 18.05 -7.34
CA TYR A 47 -5.77 17.18 -8.45
C TYR A 47 -6.99 16.53 -9.10
N GLU A 48 -6.91 16.29 -10.39
CA GLU A 48 -7.98 15.60 -11.11
C GLU A 48 -8.00 14.11 -10.75
N HIS A 49 -6.81 13.56 -10.49
CA HIS A 49 -6.60 12.13 -10.34
C HIS A 49 -5.45 11.86 -9.38
N ALA A 50 -5.51 10.75 -8.67
CA ALA A 50 -4.41 10.27 -7.84
C ALA A 50 -4.13 8.81 -8.18
N GLU A 51 -2.86 8.40 -8.10
CA GLU A 51 -2.46 7.03 -8.41
C GLU A 51 -1.51 6.45 -7.38
N ILE A 52 -1.69 5.16 -7.09
CA ILE A 52 -0.78 4.34 -6.32
C ILE A 52 -0.48 3.10 -7.16
N SER A 53 0.79 2.76 -7.31
CA SER A 53 1.21 1.52 -7.95
C SER A 53 1.47 0.47 -6.89
N ILE A 54 0.89 -0.72 -7.03
CA ILE A 54 1.13 -1.85 -6.13
C ILE A 54 1.64 -3.00 -6.96
N THR A 55 2.84 -3.49 -6.62
CA THR A 55 3.47 -4.60 -7.34
C THR A 55 3.68 -5.77 -6.39
N PHE A 56 3.21 -6.94 -6.81
CA PHE A 56 3.41 -8.19 -6.08
C PHE A 56 4.67 -8.88 -6.61
N VAL A 57 5.55 -9.25 -5.71
CA VAL A 57 6.87 -9.82 -6.04
C VAL A 57 7.14 -11.09 -5.24
N LYS A 58 8.19 -11.81 -5.64
CA LYS A 58 8.67 -12.99 -4.93
C LYS A 58 9.73 -12.60 -3.90
N PRO A 59 10.04 -13.49 -2.93
CA PRO A 59 11.01 -13.20 -1.87
C PRO A 59 12.39 -12.74 -2.37
N GLU A 60 12.88 -13.34 -3.44
CA GLU A 60 14.19 -12.98 -4.00
C GLU A 60 14.19 -11.55 -4.55
N GLU A 61 13.09 -11.15 -5.16
CA GLU A 61 12.96 -9.82 -5.74
C GLU A 61 12.90 -8.74 -4.66
N ILE A 62 12.08 -8.96 -3.62
CA ILE A 62 11.96 -7.98 -2.54
C ILE A 62 13.23 -7.91 -1.68
N ARG A 63 13.96 -9.02 -1.57
CA ARG A 63 15.28 -9.05 -0.92
C ARG A 63 16.26 -8.14 -1.66
N THR A 64 16.28 -8.23 -2.99
CA THR A 64 17.14 -7.38 -3.82
C THR A 64 16.79 -5.90 -3.64
N LEU A 65 15.51 -5.57 -3.67
CA LEU A 65 15.04 -4.19 -3.46
C LEU A 65 15.38 -3.69 -2.05
N ASN A 66 15.17 -4.52 -1.05
CA ASN A 66 15.46 -4.17 0.34
C ASN A 66 16.96 -3.92 0.55
N HIS A 67 17.80 -4.72 -0.08
CA HIS A 67 19.24 -4.55 -0.05
C HIS A 67 19.66 -3.25 -0.75
N GLU A 68 19.10 -2.99 -1.92
CA GLU A 68 19.44 -1.83 -2.74
C GLU A 68 19.02 -0.51 -2.09
N TYR A 69 17.79 -0.44 -1.54
CA TYR A 69 17.21 0.82 -1.06
C TYR A 69 17.33 1.03 0.45
N ARG A 70 17.44 -0.03 1.23
CA ARG A 70 17.50 0.05 2.69
C ARG A 70 18.78 -0.52 3.27
N ASN A 71 19.64 -1.08 2.42
CA ASN A 71 20.89 -1.72 2.80
C ASN A 71 20.69 -2.91 3.77
N VAL A 72 19.57 -3.61 3.62
CA VAL A 72 19.22 -4.80 4.41
C VAL A 72 19.10 -5.97 3.45
N ASP A 73 20.03 -6.91 3.53
CA ASP A 73 20.08 -8.08 2.64
C ASP A 73 19.21 -9.21 3.17
N GLU A 74 17.90 -8.94 3.27
CA GLU A 74 16.90 -9.90 3.72
C GLU A 74 15.58 -9.62 3.00
N PRO A 75 14.75 -10.64 2.74
CA PRO A 75 13.40 -10.40 2.26
C PRO A 75 12.56 -9.73 3.35
N THR A 76 11.57 -8.97 2.93
CA THR A 76 10.63 -8.33 3.83
C THR A 76 9.21 -8.48 3.27
N ASP A 77 8.22 -8.07 4.05
CA ASP A 77 6.81 -8.17 3.64
C ASP A 77 6.42 -7.07 2.65
N VAL A 78 6.80 -5.83 2.92
CA VAL A 78 6.39 -4.68 2.11
C VAL A 78 7.47 -3.61 2.09
N LEU A 79 7.56 -2.91 0.96
CA LEU A 79 8.38 -1.71 0.81
C LEU A 79 7.51 -0.60 0.22
N SER A 80 7.67 0.60 0.75
CA SER A 80 6.95 1.78 0.28
C SER A 80 7.93 2.80 -0.26
N PHE A 81 7.63 3.32 -1.45
CA PHE A 81 8.47 4.31 -2.14
C PHE A 81 7.65 5.57 -2.41
N PRO A 82 7.59 6.50 -1.44
CA PRO A 82 6.86 7.75 -1.64
C PRO A 82 7.47 8.59 -2.76
N MET A 83 6.62 9.31 -3.47
CA MET A 83 7.05 10.29 -4.49
C MET A 83 6.82 11.69 -3.97
N GLU A 84 7.60 12.66 -4.46
CA GLU A 84 7.36 14.06 -4.14
C GLU A 84 6.10 14.55 -4.87
N PHE A 85 5.26 15.28 -4.17
CA PHE A 85 4.05 15.83 -4.75
C PHE A 85 4.36 17.13 -5.47
N GLU A 86 4.08 17.17 -6.76
CA GLU A 86 4.29 18.37 -7.58
C GLU A 86 2.99 19.16 -7.69
N GLU A 87 3.05 20.45 -7.33
CA GLU A 87 1.92 21.35 -7.48
C GLU A 87 1.63 21.63 -8.96
N ASN A 88 0.38 21.93 -9.27
CA ASN A 88 -0.09 22.28 -10.62
C ASN A 88 -0.02 21.15 -11.64
N MET A 89 0.13 19.91 -11.19
CA MET A 89 0.02 18.74 -12.05
C MET A 89 -1.40 18.17 -11.98
N PRO A 90 -1.92 17.62 -13.08
CA PRO A 90 -3.27 17.05 -13.05
C PRO A 90 -3.35 15.75 -12.25
N VAL A 91 -2.24 15.01 -12.15
CA VAL A 91 -2.19 13.71 -11.47
C VAL A 91 -1.28 13.80 -10.25
N LEU A 92 -1.81 13.33 -9.12
CA LEU A 92 -1.05 13.18 -7.89
C LEU A 92 -0.51 11.74 -7.82
N MET A 93 0.78 11.60 -8.07
CA MET A 93 1.46 10.30 -7.96
C MET A 93 1.90 10.12 -6.51
N LEU A 94 1.21 9.25 -5.76
CA LEU A 94 1.52 9.02 -4.36
C LEU A 94 2.79 8.20 -4.17
N GLY A 95 2.99 7.20 -5.01
CA GLY A 95 4.19 6.38 -4.98
C GLY A 95 3.92 4.92 -5.29
N ASP A 96 4.93 4.10 -5.00
CA ASP A 96 4.91 2.67 -5.26
C ASP A 96 4.91 1.87 -3.98
N ILE A 97 4.11 0.81 -3.95
CA ILE A 97 4.08 -0.17 -2.88
C ILE A 97 4.49 -1.51 -3.49
N VAL A 98 5.47 -2.17 -2.89
CA VAL A 98 5.94 -3.49 -3.32
C VAL A 98 5.63 -4.47 -2.20
N ILE A 99 4.83 -5.50 -2.48
CA ILE A 99 4.39 -6.48 -1.50
C ILE A 99 4.85 -7.88 -1.92
N CYS A 100 5.40 -8.63 -0.97
CA CYS A 100 5.72 -10.03 -1.17
C CYS A 100 4.72 -10.88 -0.37
N PRO A 101 3.69 -11.45 -1.01
CA PRO A 101 2.66 -12.22 -0.30
C PRO A 101 3.23 -13.38 0.53
N GLU A 102 4.26 -14.06 0.04
CA GLU A 102 4.89 -15.15 0.77
C GLU A 102 5.52 -14.69 2.08
N GLU A 103 6.17 -13.53 2.06
CA GLU A 103 6.78 -12.96 3.26
C GLU A 103 5.74 -12.35 4.19
N VAL A 104 4.65 -11.82 3.66
CA VAL A 104 3.52 -11.38 4.49
C VAL A 104 2.98 -12.56 5.29
N ALA A 105 2.77 -13.71 4.65
CA ALA A 105 2.29 -14.92 5.32
C ALA A 105 3.30 -15.42 6.37
N ARG A 106 4.59 -15.37 6.05
CA ARG A 106 5.64 -15.83 6.96
C ARG A 106 5.77 -14.95 8.20
N LEU A 107 5.69 -13.64 8.02
CA LEU A 107 5.88 -12.66 9.11
C LEU A 107 4.62 -12.42 9.93
N HIS A 108 3.45 -12.72 9.39
CA HIS A 108 2.16 -12.52 10.04
C HIS A 108 1.32 -13.81 10.06
N PRO A 109 1.87 -14.91 10.65
CA PRO A 109 1.18 -16.20 10.61
C PRO A 109 -0.11 -16.24 11.42
N GLU A 110 -0.31 -15.29 12.34
CA GLU A 110 -1.51 -15.17 13.16
C GLU A 110 -2.69 -14.52 12.42
N LEU A 111 -2.42 -13.89 11.26
CA LEU A 111 -3.46 -13.19 10.48
C LEU A 111 -3.90 -14.03 9.29
N GLU A 112 -5.18 -13.93 8.94
CA GLU A 112 -5.66 -14.46 7.67
C GLU A 112 -5.05 -13.68 6.52
N SER A 113 -4.91 -14.31 5.36
CA SER A 113 -4.27 -13.71 4.18
C SER A 113 -4.85 -12.35 3.82
N GLN A 114 -6.16 -12.24 3.72
CA GLN A 114 -6.82 -11.00 3.36
C GLN A 114 -6.61 -9.90 4.41
N GLU A 115 -6.68 -10.27 5.70
CA GLU A 115 -6.44 -9.34 6.79
C GLU A 115 -5.00 -8.81 6.76
N ALA A 116 -4.03 -9.70 6.56
CA ALA A 116 -2.63 -9.32 6.47
C ALA A 116 -2.37 -8.38 5.27
N MET A 117 -3.00 -8.67 4.13
CA MET A 117 -2.85 -7.82 2.94
C MET A 117 -3.47 -6.44 3.14
N MET A 118 -4.61 -6.35 3.82
CA MET A 118 -5.22 -5.05 4.12
C MET A 118 -4.40 -4.26 5.14
N LEU A 119 -3.78 -4.94 6.10
CA LEU A 119 -2.84 -4.31 7.02
C LEU A 119 -1.65 -3.71 6.27
N MET A 120 -1.06 -4.47 5.34
CA MET A 120 0.06 -3.97 4.53
C MET A 120 -0.35 -2.78 3.67
N THR A 121 -1.55 -2.83 3.11
CA THR A 121 -2.10 -1.74 2.29
C THR A 121 -2.27 -0.46 3.12
N ALA A 122 -2.89 -0.57 4.29
CA ALA A 122 -3.10 0.59 5.18
C ALA A 122 -1.76 1.18 5.64
N HIS A 123 -0.85 0.32 6.08
CA HIS A 123 0.48 0.70 6.55
C HIS A 123 1.26 1.46 5.47
N SER A 124 1.32 0.86 4.27
CA SER A 124 2.07 1.44 3.15
C SER A 124 1.44 2.73 2.63
N PHE A 125 0.11 2.78 2.58
CA PHE A 125 -0.61 3.99 2.20
C PHE A 125 -0.21 5.17 3.11
N LEU A 126 -0.14 4.95 4.41
CA LEU A 126 0.25 5.99 5.37
C LEU A 126 1.71 6.41 5.18
N HIS A 127 2.60 5.47 4.89
CA HIS A 127 4.00 5.81 4.57
C HIS A 127 4.10 6.68 3.31
N LEU A 128 3.28 6.42 2.30
CA LEU A 128 3.25 7.26 1.10
C LEU A 128 2.83 8.70 1.42
N LEU A 129 2.03 8.89 2.47
CA LEU A 129 1.60 10.20 2.92
C LEU A 129 2.56 10.86 3.92
N GLY A 130 3.68 10.21 4.22
CA GLY A 130 4.71 10.78 5.08
C GLY A 130 4.63 10.36 6.54
N TYR A 131 3.69 9.50 6.92
CA TYR A 131 3.64 8.99 8.28
C TYR A 131 4.79 8.02 8.53
N ASP A 132 5.31 8.05 9.75
CA ASP A 132 6.40 7.18 10.16
C ASP A 132 6.18 6.77 11.62
N HIS A 133 6.96 5.78 12.07
CA HIS A 133 6.91 5.29 13.45
C HIS A 133 8.26 5.45 14.15
N ASP A 134 8.97 6.54 13.84
CA ASP A 134 10.30 6.86 14.33
C ASP A 134 10.31 7.35 15.80
N THR A 135 9.18 7.87 16.28
CA THR A 135 9.01 8.29 17.68
C THR A 135 7.77 7.62 18.27
N PRO A 136 7.67 7.49 19.61
CA PRO A 136 6.47 6.94 20.23
C PRO A 136 5.18 7.69 19.89
N GLU A 137 5.24 9.00 19.73
CA GLU A 137 4.07 9.81 19.35
C GLU A 137 3.67 9.56 17.91
N HIS A 138 4.64 9.53 16.98
CA HIS A 138 4.41 9.24 15.57
C HIS A 138 3.88 7.82 15.38
N GLU A 139 4.44 6.86 16.10
CA GLU A 139 4.00 5.47 16.07
C GLU A 139 2.53 5.35 16.50
N ARG A 140 2.14 5.99 17.60
CA ARG A 140 0.77 5.96 18.09
C ARG A 140 -0.21 6.55 17.08
N GLU A 141 0.13 7.71 16.53
CA GLU A 141 -0.69 8.37 15.51
C GLU A 141 -0.87 7.50 14.28
N MET A 142 0.23 6.93 13.79
CA MET A 142 0.21 6.06 12.62
C MET A 142 -0.60 4.78 12.87
N TRP A 143 -0.42 4.14 14.04
CA TRP A 143 -1.14 2.91 14.40
C TRP A 143 -2.64 3.13 14.52
N GLU A 144 -3.07 4.25 15.07
CA GLU A 144 -4.50 4.61 15.16
C GLU A 144 -5.13 4.74 13.78
N LEU A 145 -4.47 5.46 12.88
CA LEU A 145 -4.93 5.60 11.49
C LEU A 145 -4.89 4.28 10.74
N GLN A 146 -3.83 3.51 10.92
CA GLN A 146 -3.65 2.20 10.29
C GLN A 146 -4.78 1.25 10.69
N ASP A 147 -5.10 1.16 11.98
CA ASP A 147 -6.16 0.30 12.46
C ASP A 147 -7.52 0.72 11.93
N SER A 148 -7.78 2.02 11.87
CA SER A 148 -9.02 2.57 11.32
C SER A 148 -9.17 2.25 9.82
N ILE A 149 -8.12 2.48 9.05
CA ILE A 149 -8.14 2.22 7.59
C ILE A 149 -8.27 0.73 7.32
N LYS A 150 -7.50 -0.10 8.03
CA LYS A 150 -7.58 -1.56 7.92
C LYS A 150 -9.00 -2.06 8.16
N ALA A 151 -9.65 -1.56 9.23
CA ALA A 151 -11.02 -1.96 9.56
C ALA A 151 -11.99 -1.59 8.45
N LYS A 152 -11.87 -0.40 7.88
CA LYS A 152 -12.72 0.04 6.76
C LYS A 152 -12.49 -0.80 5.51
N LEU A 153 -11.24 -1.14 5.22
CA LEU A 153 -10.91 -2.00 4.08
C LEU A 153 -11.50 -3.40 4.24
N LEU A 154 -11.39 -3.99 5.43
CA LEU A 154 -11.94 -5.31 5.69
C LEU A 154 -13.46 -5.32 5.62
N GLU A 155 -14.11 -4.28 6.13
CA GLU A 155 -15.56 -4.16 6.05
C GLU A 155 -16.05 -4.05 4.61
N ALA A 156 -15.33 -3.30 3.78
CA ALA A 156 -15.67 -3.14 2.37
C ALA A 156 -15.56 -4.46 1.57
N LEU A 157 -14.77 -5.41 2.06
CA LEU A 157 -14.56 -6.69 1.38
C LEU A 157 -15.52 -7.80 1.83
N ARG A 158 -16.39 -7.53 2.79
CA ARG A 158 -17.39 -8.48 3.26
C ARG A 158 -18.57 -8.62 2.31
#